data_8f325d653ceb1bc3c4502776ed5aeaa5
#
_entry.id   8f325d653ceb1bc3c4502776ed5aeaa5
#
_cell.length_a   1.000
_cell.length_b   1.000
_cell.length_c   1.000
_cell.angle_alpha   90.00
_cell.angle_beta   90.00
_cell.angle_gamma   90.00
#
_symmetry.space_group_name_H-M   'P 1'
#
loop_
_entity.id
_entity.type
_entity.pdbx_description
1 polymer ?
#
loop_
_entity_poly.entity_id
_entity_poly.type
_entity_poly.pdbx_seq_one_letter_code
_entity_poly.pdbx_strand_id
1 'polypeptide(L)'
;MAFLNMETGELTFTDGFRLSAGLAMGELADALGGAMDGVVRLGGHTAGGGVLIPVCAVQGSALQSVTLSISSVGNRPMRKAERQREFLFARLNVQDPFPDTLIPVHITCPFGEMHISTDPYTGRTEARIIYTAQ
;
A
#
# COMPACT_ATOMS: atom_id res chain seq x y z
N MET A 1 -11.51 -2.92 12.80
CA MET A 1 -11.65 -3.06 11.34
C MET A 1 -10.26 -3.29 10.74
N ALA A 2 -10.15 -4.25 9.86
CA ALA A 2 -8.86 -4.54 9.22
C ALA A 2 -8.47 -3.43 8.23
N PHE A 3 -7.19 -3.12 8.18
CA PHE A 3 -6.66 -2.15 7.23
C PHE A 3 -6.90 -2.59 5.78
N LEU A 4 -6.68 -3.88 5.49
CA LEU A 4 -6.88 -4.45 4.15
C LEU A 4 -8.04 -5.45 4.19
N ASN A 5 -9.00 -5.27 3.26
CA ASN A 5 -10.03 -6.27 3.03
C ASN A 5 -9.48 -7.30 2.03
N MET A 6 -9.26 -8.52 2.47
CA MET A 6 -8.64 -9.57 1.66
C MET A 6 -9.50 -10.02 0.48
N GLU A 7 -10.80 -9.76 0.50
CA GLU A 7 -11.69 -10.14 -0.60
C GLU A 7 -11.74 -9.08 -1.69
N THR A 8 -11.80 -7.81 -1.30
CA THR A 8 -12.00 -6.70 -2.23
C THR A 8 -10.74 -5.89 -2.51
N GLY A 9 -9.74 -6.00 -1.64
CA GLY A 9 -8.52 -5.19 -1.73
C GLY A 9 -8.70 -3.77 -1.23
N GLU A 10 -9.84 -3.44 -0.64
CA GLU A 10 -10.07 -2.11 -0.09
C GLU A 10 -9.13 -1.84 1.08
N LEU A 11 -8.49 -0.67 1.05
CA LEU A 11 -7.64 -0.18 2.11
C LEU A 11 -8.41 0.87 2.92
N THR A 12 -8.47 0.67 4.23
CA THR A 12 -9.12 1.60 5.15
C THR A 12 -8.10 2.10 6.16
N PHE A 13 -7.72 3.36 6.04
CA PHE A 13 -6.76 3.99 6.93
C PHE A 13 -7.45 4.44 8.22
N THR A 14 -6.69 4.57 9.30
CA THR A 14 -7.24 4.95 10.60
C THR A 14 -7.78 6.38 10.63
N ASP A 15 -7.33 7.24 9.72
CA ASP A 15 -7.85 8.60 9.57
C ASP A 15 -9.15 8.67 8.76
N GLY A 16 -9.67 7.52 8.30
CA GLY A 16 -10.91 7.44 7.54
C GLY A 16 -10.74 7.45 6.02
N PHE A 17 -9.52 7.67 5.54
CA PHE A 17 -9.25 7.63 4.10
C PHE A 17 -9.37 6.20 3.57
N ARG A 18 -9.92 6.02 2.38
CA ARG A 18 -10.15 4.71 1.77
C ARG A 18 -9.69 4.68 0.32
N LEU A 19 -9.14 3.54 -0.09
CA LEU A 19 -8.79 3.25 -1.47
C LEU A 19 -9.36 1.88 -1.84
N SER A 20 -9.97 1.78 -3.02
CA SER A 20 -10.53 0.51 -3.50
C SER A 20 -10.40 0.41 -5.01
N ALA A 21 -10.50 -0.84 -5.52
CA ALA A 21 -10.42 -1.10 -6.96
C ALA A 21 -11.50 -0.33 -7.72
N GLY A 22 -11.13 0.21 -8.87
CA GLY A 22 -12.06 0.94 -9.71
C GLY A 22 -12.42 2.33 -9.23
N LEU A 23 -11.87 2.76 -8.11
CA LEU A 23 -12.19 4.06 -7.51
C LEU A 23 -11.15 5.11 -7.94
N ALA A 24 -11.63 6.19 -8.56
CA ALA A 24 -10.80 7.34 -8.89
C ALA A 24 -11.60 8.60 -8.58
N MET A 25 -11.73 8.93 -7.29
CA MET A 25 -12.57 10.05 -6.85
C MET A 25 -11.82 10.94 -5.85
N GLY A 26 -12.34 12.15 -5.67
CA GLY A 26 -11.85 13.09 -4.67
C GLY A 26 -10.38 13.43 -4.90
N GLU A 27 -9.55 13.11 -3.92
CA GLU A 27 -8.14 13.44 -3.91
C GLU A 27 -7.40 12.90 -5.14
N LEU A 28 -7.73 11.67 -5.60
CA LEU A 28 -7.13 11.08 -6.78
C LEU A 28 -7.50 11.85 -8.05
N ALA A 29 -8.77 12.17 -8.21
CA ALA A 29 -9.26 12.91 -9.37
C ALA A 29 -8.62 14.30 -9.44
N ASP A 30 -8.54 15.00 -8.31
CA ASP A 30 -7.92 16.31 -8.22
C ASP A 30 -6.43 16.26 -8.56
N ALA A 31 -5.72 15.28 -8.01
CA ALA A 31 -4.28 15.13 -8.24
C ALA A 31 -3.96 14.79 -9.69
N LEU A 32 -4.85 14.07 -10.37
CA LEU A 32 -4.68 13.76 -11.79
C LEU A 32 -5.04 14.93 -12.72
N GLY A 33 -5.69 15.97 -12.19
CA GLY A 33 -6.12 17.12 -13.00
C GLY A 33 -7.11 16.75 -14.09
N GLY A 34 -7.92 15.72 -13.84
CA GLY A 34 -8.88 15.22 -14.82
C GLY A 34 -8.33 14.20 -15.82
N ALA A 35 -7.04 13.83 -15.72
CA ALA A 35 -6.47 12.80 -16.58
C ALA A 35 -7.04 11.42 -16.24
N MET A 36 -7.15 10.55 -17.24
CA MET A 36 -7.67 9.19 -17.06
C MET A 36 -6.59 8.19 -16.66
N ASP A 37 -5.34 8.49 -16.97
CA ASP A 37 -4.20 7.61 -16.69
C ASP A 37 -3.10 8.39 -15.99
N GLY A 38 -2.36 7.71 -15.13
CA GLY A 38 -1.21 8.32 -14.47
C GLY A 38 -0.87 7.67 -13.14
N VAL A 39 0.20 8.17 -12.56
CA VAL A 39 0.67 7.75 -11.24
C VAL A 39 0.62 8.97 -10.32
N VAL A 40 -0.02 8.82 -9.17
CA VAL A 40 -0.20 9.90 -8.20
C VAL A 40 0.33 9.48 -6.85
N ARG A 41 1.22 10.29 -6.30
CA ARG A 41 1.67 10.13 -4.93
C ARG A 41 0.78 10.96 -4.01
N LEU A 42 0.08 10.30 -3.11
CA LEU A 42 -0.76 10.97 -2.13
C LEU A 42 0.05 11.35 -0.89
N GLY A 43 -0.52 12.18 -0.05
CA GLY A 43 0.05 12.48 1.26
C GLY A 43 0.00 11.28 2.19
N GLY A 44 0.70 11.36 3.32
CA GLY A 44 0.70 10.29 4.31
C GLY A 44 -0.64 10.14 5.00
N HIS A 45 -1.06 8.90 5.22
CA HIS A 45 -2.26 8.56 5.96
C HIS A 45 -1.93 7.59 7.08
N THR A 46 -2.61 7.71 8.22
CA THR A 46 -2.31 6.88 9.37
C THR A 46 -2.87 5.47 9.22
N ALA A 47 -2.08 4.50 9.63
CA ALA A 47 -2.43 3.09 9.61
C ALA A 47 -1.87 2.40 10.86
N GLY A 48 -2.68 2.32 11.90
CA GLY A 48 -2.35 1.57 13.11
C GLY A 48 -1.05 1.97 13.80
N GLY A 49 -0.84 3.27 14.05
CA GLY A 49 0.35 3.76 14.76
C GLY A 49 1.50 4.15 13.85
N GLY A 50 1.34 4.02 12.55
CA GLY A 50 2.32 4.47 11.58
C GLY A 50 1.69 5.30 10.48
N VAL A 51 2.52 5.92 9.65
CA VAL A 51 2.07 6.71 8.50
C VAL A 51 2.55 6.02 7.24
N LEU A 52 1.62 5.69 6.36
CA LEU A 52 1.89 5.10 5.06
C LEU A 52 1.62 6.12 3.97
N ILE A 53 2.45 6.10 2.94
CA ILE A 53 2.30 6.98 1.78
C ILE A 53 1.84 6.12 0.61
N PRO A 54 0.59 6.31 0.13
CA PRO A 54 0.12 5.59 -1.05
C PRO A 54 0.62 6.25 -2.33
N VAL A 55 1.11 5.44 -3.27
CA VAL A 55 1.35 5.86 -4.64
C VAL A 55 0.40 5.07 -5.51
N CYS A 56 -0.53 5.77 -6.15
CA CYS A 56 -1.63 5.15 -6.87
C CYS A 56 -1.38 5.17 -8.38
N ALA A 57 -1.52 4.03 -9.03
CA ALA A 57 -1.51 3.95 -10.48
C ALA A 57 -2.96 3.85 -10.96
N VAL A 58 -3.33 4.75 -11.87
CA VAL A 58 -4.70 4.86 -12.39
C VAL A 58 -4.67 4.66 -13.89
N GLN A 59 -5.59 3.86 -14.40
CA GLN A 59 -5.76 3.61 -15.82
C GLN A 59 -7.24 3.57 -16.15
N GLY A 60 -7.66 4.32 -17.19
CA GLY A 60 -9.06 4.40 -17.56
C GLY A 60 -9.94 4.95 -16.45
N SER A 61 -9.44 5.90 -15.69
CA SER A 61 -10.09 6.49 -14.49
C SER A 61 -10.35 5.49 -13.37
N ALA A 62 -9.69 4.34 -13.40
CA ALA A 62 -9.84 3.31 -12.36
C ALA A 62 -8.50 3.03 -11.68
N LEU A 63 -8.56 2.84 -10.36
CA LEU A 63 -7.37 2.50 -9.58
C LEU A 63 -6.90 1.09 -9.94
N GLN A 64 -5.67 0.98 -10.42
CA GLN A 64 -5.05 -0.29 -10.83
C GLN A 64 -4.16 -0.88 -9.75
N SER A 65 -3.39 -0.04 -9.07
CA SER A 65 -2.50 -0.52 -8.03
C SER A 65 -2.19 0.58 -7.03
N VAL A 66 -1.82 0.16 -5.84
CA VAL A 66 -1.38 1.06 -4.76
C VAL A 66 -0.06 0.52 -4.23
N THR A 67 0.97 1.37 -4.22
CA THR A 67 2.23 1.05 -3.57
C THR A 67 2.29 1.80 -2.25
N LEU A 68 2.44 1.05 -1.16
CA LEU A 68 2.50 1.61 0.19
C LEU A 68 3.94 1.64 0.67
N SER A 69 4.41 2.80 1.08
CA SER A 69 5.71 2.96 1.73
C SER A 69 5.52 3.57 3.11
N ILE A 70 6.43 3.26 4.02
CA ILE A 70 6.35 3.74 5.41
C ILE A 70 7.05 5.09 5.50
N SER A 71 6.32 6.11 5.97
CA SER A 71 6.90 7.42 6.26
C SER A 71 7.48 7.47 7.66
N SER A 72 6.69 7.01 8.64
CA SER A 72 7.11 7.04 10.04
C SER A 72 6.29 6.07 10.87
N VAL A 73 6.80 5.71 12.04
CA VAL A 73 6.03 4.98 13.07
C VAL A 73 6.12 5.79 14.34
N GLY A 74 4.97 6.18 14.88
CA GLY A 74 4.91 7.18 15.92
C GLY A 74 5.47 8.51 15.38
N ASN A 75 6.39 9.13 16.13
CA ASN A 75 7.05 10.37 15.71
C ASN A 75 8.46 10.14 15.16
N ARG A 76 8.79 8.89 14.80
CA ARG A 76 10.15 8.54 14.37
C ARG A 76 10.15 7.87 13.01
N PRO A 77 11.08 8.23 12.11
CA PRO A 77 11.28 7.49 10.87
C PRO A 77 11.70 6.06 11.19
N MET A 78 11.11 5.10 10.50
CA MET A 78 11.49 3.70 10.62
C MET A 78 12.57 3.39 9.59
N ARG A 79 13.78 3.10 10.04
CA ARG A 79 14.95 2.95 9.18
C ARG A 79 15.37 1.51 8.93
N LYS A 80 15.12 0.61 9.88
CA LYS A 80 15.55 -0.79 9.73
C LYS A 80 14.61 -1.54 8.81
N ALA A 81 15.18 -2.18 7.79
CA ALA A 81 14.42 -2.92 6.78
C ALA A 81 13.54 -4.01 7.40
N GLU A 82 14.08 -4.75 8.37
CA GLU A 82 13.35 -5.82 9.05
C GLU A 82 12.15 -5.28 9.81
N ARG A 83 12.28 -4.10 10.41
CA ARG A 83 11.18 -3.45 11.13
C ARG A 83 10.11 -2.95 10.18
N GLN A 84 10.51 -2.39 9.03
CA GLN A 84 9.57 -1.98 8.02
C GLN A 84 8.77 -3.16 7.49
N ARG A 85 9.44 -4.26 7.22
CA ARG A 85 8.81 -5.49 6.74
C ARG A 85 7.82 -6.02 7.78
N GLU A 86 8.22 -6.10 9.04
CA GLU A 86 7.36 -6.55 10.13
C GLU A 86 6.11 -5.68 10.25
N PHE A 87 6.29 -4.36 10.18
CA PHE A 87 5.17 -3.42 10.26
C PHE A 87 4.17 -3.63 9.13
N LEU A 88 4.66 -3.73 7.88
CA LEU A 88 3.78 -3.89 6.72
C LEU A 88 3.01 -5.21 6.76
N PHE A 89 3.68 -6.31 7.09
CA PHE A 89 2.99 -7.60 7.22
C PHE A 89 1.91 -7.54 8.29
N ALA A 90 2.18 -6.90 9.42
CA ALA A 90 1.20 -6.75 10.49
C ALA A 90 -0.01 -5.91 10.05
N ARG A 91 0.24 -4.80 9.33
CA ARG A 91 -0.86 -3.95 8.84
C ARG A 91 -1.71 -4.64 7.81
N LEU A 92 -1.09 -5.40 6.91
CA LEU A 92 -1.81 -6.14 5.87
C LEU A 92 -2.48 -7.40 6.41
N ASN A 93 -2.19 -7.77 7.67
CA ASN A 93 -2.73 -8.95 8.32
C ASN A 93 -2.39 -10.24 7.58
N VAL A 94 -1.16 -10.33 7.10
CA VAL A 94 -0.64 -11.54 6.44
C VAL A 94 0.61 -12.00 7.18
N GLN A 95 0.84 -13.31 7.15
CA GLN A 95 2.00 -13.90 7.80
C GLN A 95 3.20 -13.82 6.86
N ASP A 96 4.34 -13.37 7.39
CA ASP A 96 5.60 -13.39 6.65
C ASP A 96 6.12 -14.83 6.60
N PRO A 97 6.23 -15.45 5.40
CA PRO A 97 6.73 -16.83 5.31
C PRO A 97 8.24 -16.92 5.54
N PHE A 98 8.95 -15.80 5.45
CA PHE A 98 10.40 -15.77 5.59
C PHE A 98 10.83 -14.65 6.54
N PRO A 99 10.41 -14.69 7.83
CA PRO A 99 10.80 -13.65 8.78
C PRO A 99 12.31 -13.62 8.93
N ASP A 100 12.83 -12.46 9.28
CA ASP A 100 14.28 -12.22 9.43
C ASP A 100 15.06 -12.28 8.12
N THR A 101 14.36 -12.25 6.99
CA THR A 101 14.98 -12.17 5.67
C THR A 101 14.43 -10.93 4.92
N LEU A 102 15.06 -10.61 3.79
CA LEU A 102 14.59 -9.54 2.92
C LEU A 102 14.11 -10.09 1.57
N ILE A 103 13.73 -11.37 1.56
CA ILE A 103 13.23 -12.04 0.36
C ILE A 103 11.88 -11.46 -0.03
N PRO A 104 11.68 -11.07 -1.31
CA PRO A 104 10.38 -10.59 -1.76
C PRO A 104 9.30 -11.65 -1.59
N VAL A 105 8.10 -11.20 -1.21
CA VAL A 105 6.95 -12.07 -1.02
C VAL A 105 5.85 -11.67 -2.00
N HIS A 106 5.29 -12.67 -2.67
CA HIS A 106 4.23 -12.52 -3.64
C HIS A 106 3.03 -13.33 -3.18
N ILE A 107 1.89 -12.69 -3.01
CA ILE A 107 0.68 -13.33 -2.50
C ILE A 107 -0.45 -13.12 -3.51
N THR A 108 -1.08 -14.24 -3.92
CA THR A 108 -2.27 -14.20 -4.76
C THR A 108 -3.51 -14.06 -3.86
N CYS A 109 -4.35 -13.08 -4.17
CA CYS A 109 -5.52 -12.74 -3.37
C CYS A 109 -6.78 -12.76 -4.25
N PRO A 110 -7.99 -12.84 -3.64
CA PRO A 110 -9.23 -12.76 -4.42
C PRO A 110 -9.36 -11.51 -5.28
N PHE A 111 -8.83 -10.36 -4.83
CA PHE A 111 -8.88 -9.10 -5.57
C PHE A 111 -7.75 -8.94 -6.58
N GLY A 112 -6.71 -9.77 -6.54
CA GLY A 112 -5.54 -9.64 -7.41
C GLY A 112 -4.29 -10.16 -6.74
N GLU A 113 -3.29 -9.30 -6.58
CA GLU A 113 -1.98 -9.72 -6.06
C GLU A 113 -1.43 -8.70 -5.07
N MET A 114 -0.58 -9.18 -4.16
CA MET A 114 0.23 -8.36 -3.28
C MET A 114 1.70 -8.71 -3.44
N HIS A 115 2.54 -7.70 -3.55
CA HIS A 115 4.00 -7.87 -3.61
C HIS A 115 4.62 -7.05 -2.49
N ILE A 116 5.40 -7.70 -1.63
CA ILE A 116 6.13 -7.01 -0.56
C ILE A 116 7.61 -7.22 -0.83
N SER A 117 8.35 -6.13 -1.00
CA SER A 117 9.76 -6.18 -1.35
C SER A 117 10.55 -5.13 -0.59
N THR A 118 11.85 -5.39 -0.42
CA THR A 118 12.78 -4.47 0.22
C THR A 118 13.91 -4.13 -0.75
N ASP A 119 14.18 -2.83 -0.91
CA ASP A 119 15.31 -2.37 -1.68
C ASP A 119 16.58 -2.60 -0.84
N PRO A 120 17.53 -3.42 -1.33
CA PRO A 120 18.73 -3.73 -0.56
C PRO A 120 19.67 -2.54 -0.37
N TYR A 121 19.56 -1.51 -1.20
CA TYR A 121 20.41 -0.34 -1.12
C TYR A 121 19.90 0.69 -0.12
N THR A 122 18.60 0.90 -0.08
CA THR A 122 17.99 1.92 0.80
C THR A 122 17.41 1.34 2.07
N GLY A 123 17.19 0.01 2.13
CA GLY A 123 16.50 -0.64 3.23
C GLY A 123 14.99 -0.37 3.24
N ARG A 124 14.47 0.28 2.21
CA ARG A 124 13.07 0.67 2.12
C ARG A 124 12.22 -0.53 1.72
N THR A 125 11.21 -0.82 2.52
CA THR A 125 10.24 -1.89 2.23
C THR A 125 8.95 -1.27 1.74
N GLU A 126 8.39 -1.85 0.67
CA GLU A 126 7.16 -1.39 0.06
C GLU A 126 6.21 -2.57 -0.13
N ALA A 127 4.92 -2.30 0.01
CA ALA A 127 3.86 -3.26 -0.31
C ALA A 127 3.10 -2.72 -1.52
N ARG A 128 3.03 -3.50 -2.58
CA ARG A 128 2.28 -3.14 -3.78
C ARG A 128 1.04 -4.01 -3.87
N ILE A 129 -0.11 -3.35 -3.92
CA ILE A 129 -1.41 -4.00 -4.05
C ILE A 129 -1.89 -3.78 -5.47
N ILE A 130 -2.08 -4.88 -6.21
CA ILE A 130 -2.47 -4.85 -7.62
C ILE A 130 -3.87 -5.40 -7.73
N TYR A 131 -4.76 -4.61 -8.31
CA TYR A 131 -6.13 -5.02 -8.57
C TYR A 131 -6.21 -5.61 -9.98
N THR A 132 -6.66 -6.86 -10.08
CA THR A 132 -6.86 -7.45 -11.39
C THR A 132 -8.18 -6.97 -11.97
N ALA A 133 -8.21 -6.73 -13.27
CA ALA A 133 -9.43 -6.35 -13.97
C ALA A 133 -10.44 -7.49 -13.89
N GLN A 134 -11.67 -7.14 -13.59
CA GLN A 134 -12.77 -8.10 -13.53
C GLN A 134 -13.63 -7.96 -14.76
#